data_2f31e69fdba638b70671ff831c6727b0
#
_entry.id   2f31e69fdba638b70671ff831c6727b0
#
_cell.length_a   1.000
_cell.length_b   1.000
_cell.length_c   1.000
_cell.angle_alpha   90.00
_cell.angle_beta   90.00
_cell.angle_gamma   90.00
#
_symmetry.space_group_name_H-M   'P 1'
#
loop_
_entity.id
_entity.type
_entity.pdbx_description
1 polymer ?
#
loop_
_entity_poly.entity_id
_entity_poly.type
_entity_poly.pdbx_seq_one_letter_code
_entity_poly.pdbx_strand_id
1 'polypeptide(L)'
;MPHSSLSAAVRQPAGRWWRPSWPGWLRTLGRWAWLVAWGLVLAGAAAAVAAWVSLHAWILPRLDEWRPRVEVLATRALGHPVQIGQLAAQGGGWLPSFQLQDVVLRDAAGREALRLPRVQAALSVPSLLGLQLRFAQLLIEDARLDVRRDTAGRLYVGGLQLGAQTPTLGAHDTTDWVFSQHEILVRGGTMRWLDEQRAAPPLALADVQLLLRNSGRRHELRLDATPPPDWGDRFAIVGQARGALLSRPGDWRRWKGTLHA
;
A
#
# COMPACT_ATOMS: atom_id res chain seq x y z
N MET A 1 -36.19 54.12 78.94
CA MET A 1 -35.25 52.98 79.01
C MET A 1 -34.99 52.52 77.60
N PRO A 2 -33.82 52.79 77.09
CA PRO A 2 -33.50 52.38 75.73
C PRO A 2 -32.66 51.09 75.70
N HIS A 3 -33.09 50.15 74.89
CA HIS A 3 -32.35 48.91 74.60
C HIS A 3 -31.38 49.14 73.47
N SER A 4 -30.09 49.12 73.80
CA SER A 4 -28.96 49.13 72.87
C SER A 4 -28.79 47.76 72.31
N SER A 5 -29.00 47.62 71.02
CA SER A 5 -28.65 46.43 70.21
C SER A 5 -27.25 46.59 69.64
N LEU A 6 -26.26 45.84 70.12
CA LEU A 6 -24.95 45.71 69.62
C LEU A 6 -24.95 44.85 68.35
N SER A 7 -24.78 45.46 67.17
CA SER A 7 -24.51 44.75 65.92
C SER A 7 -23.05 44.33 65.89
N ALA A 8 -22.79 43.06 66.05
CA ALA A 8 -21.48 42.44 65.83
C ALA A 8 -21.19 42.34 64.31
N ALA A 9 -20.27 43.19 63.87
CA ALA A 9 -19.74 43.11 62.48
C ALA A 9 -18.82 41.89 62.36
N VAL A 10 -19.28 40.86 61.68
CA VAL A 10 -18.48 39.71 61.29
C VAL A 10 -17.50 40.15 60.19
N ARG A 11 -16.26 40.29 60.57
CA ARG A 11 -15.16 40.49 59.59
C ARG A 11 -14.90 39.18 58.86
N GLN A 12 -15.25 39.10 57.62
CA GLN A 12 -14.83 38.01 56.71
C GLN A 12 -13.31 38.11 56.50
N PRO A 13 -12.52 37.03 56.64
CA PRO A 13 -11.12 37.03 56.31
C PRO A 13 -11.01 37.07 54.81
N ALA A 14 -10.35 38.10 54.23
CA ALA A 14 -10.00 38.18 52.83
C ALA A 14 -9.11 36.99 52.47
N GLY A 15 -9.68 36.06 51.74
CA GLY A 15 -8.96 34.92 51.20
C GLY A 15 -7.78 35.39 50.32
N ARG A 16 -6.62 35.25 50.85
CA ARG A 16 -5.36 35.45 50.11
C ARG A 16 -5.26 34.33 49.08
N TRP A 17 -5.71 34.55 47.85
CA TRP A 17 -5.47 33.65 46.73
C TRP A 17 -3.98 33.58 46.54
N TRP A 18 -3.37 32.44 46.87
CA TRP A 18 -1.97 32.14 46.54
C TRP A 18 -1.83 32.14 45.02
N ARG A 19 -1.29 33.21 44.50
CA ARG A 19 -0.78 33.20 43.12
C ARG A 19 0.61 32.60 43.18
N PRO A 20 0.85 31.39 42.64
CA PRO A 20 2.20 30.86 42.57
C PRO A 20 3.02 31.80 41.67
N SER A 21 3.94 32.55 42.27
CA SER A 21 4.93 33.33 41.55
C SER A 21 5.98 32.37 41.02
N TRP A 22 5.80 31.94 39.81
CA TRP A 22 6.79 31.12 39.12
C TRP A 22 8.08 31.91 39.02
N PRO A 23 9.25 31.36 39.47
CA PRO A 23 10.49 32.06 39.45
C PRO A 23 10.85 32.49 38.04
N GLY A 24 11.42 33.70 37.87
CA GLY A 24 11.63 34.33 36.55
C GLY A 24 12.43 33.49 35.55
N TRP A 25 13.31 32.62 36.06
CA TRP A 25 14.11 31.71 35.23
C TRP A 25 13.26 30.63 34.54
N LEU A 26 12.14 30.20 35.11
CA LEU A 26 11.22 29.28 34.46
C LEU A 26 10.48 29.92 33.27
N ARG A 27 10.22 31.24 33.34
CA ARG A 27 9.64 31.99 32.23
C ARG A 27 10.62 32.18 31.08
N THR A 28 11.92 32.40 31.40
CA THR A 28 12.94 32.49 30.35
C THR A 28 13.22 31.14 29.71
N LEU A 29 13.31 30.06 30.48
CA LEU A 29 13.44 28.70 29.94
C LEU A 29 12.25 28.32 29.06
N GLY A 30 11.02 28.63 29.45
CA GLY A 30 9.84 28.41 28.65
C GLY A 30 9.87 29.14 27.30
N ARG A 31 10.37 30.41 27.28
CA ARG A 31 10.52 31.16 26.04
C ARG A 31 11.59 30.57 25.12
N TRP A 32 12.73 30.15 25.66
CA TRP A 32 13.77 29.48 24.87
C TRP A 32 13.32 28.11 24.34
N ALA A 33 12.66 27.30 25.16
CA ALA A 33 12.09 26.04 24.74
C ALA A 33 11.05 26.23 23.62
N TRP A 34 10.21 27.26 23.73
CA TRP A 34 9.23 27.62 22.70
C TRP A 34 9.90 28.07 21.39
N LEU A 35 10.93 28.93 21.46
CA LEU A 35 11.70 29.37 20.28
C LEU A 35 12.41 28.20 19.59
N VAL A 36 13.01 27.28 20.37
CA VAL A 36 13.66 26.09 19.85
C VAL A 36 12.62 25.16 19.19
N ALA A 37 11.47 24.98 19.82
CA ALA A 37 10.38 24.18 19.24
C ALA A 37 9.90 24.76 17.91
N TRP A 38 9.68 26.08 17.84
CA TRP A 38 9.32 26.74 16.57
C TRP A 38 10.43 26.67 15.54
N GLY A 39 11.69 26.81 15.96
CA GLY A 39 12.85 26.65 15.09
C GLY A 39 12.91 25.27 14.46
N LEU A 40 12.66 24.22 15.24
CA LEU A 40 12.59 22.85 14.76
C LEU A 40 11.41 22.62 13.81
N VAL A 41 10.25 23.17 14.10
CA VAL A 41 9.07 23.10 13.22
C VAL A 41 9.34 23.79 11.89
N LEU A 42 9.91 25.01 11.92
CA LEU A 42 10.26 25.74 10.70
C LEU A 42 11.34 25.04 9.88
N ALA A 43 12.38 24.52 10.54
CA ALA A 43 13.43 23.73 9.88
C ALA A 43 12.84 22.43 9.24
N GLY A 44 11.97 21.74 9.95
CA GLY A 44 11.25 20.59 9.43
C GLY A 44 10.36 20.92 8.23
N ALA A 45 9.61 22.03 8.31
CA ALA A 45 8.80 22.52 7.21
C ALA A 45 9.64 22.92 5.99
N ALA A 46 10.75 23.64 6.21
CA ALA A 46 11.67 24.00 5.14
C ALA A 46 12.30 22.77 4.47
N ALA A 47 12.72 21.78 5.27
CA ALA A 47 13.23 20.52 4.75
C ALA A 47 12.16 19.74 3.95
N ALA A 48 10.91 19.72 4.41
CA ALA A 48 9.81 19.10 3.70
C ALA A 48 9.52 19.80 2.36
N VAL A 49 9.52 21.14 2.35
CA VAL A 49 9.35 21.92 1.10
C VAL A 49 10.52 21.69 0.15
N ALA A 50 11.75 21.69 0.64
CA ALA A 50 12.94 21.43 -0.18
C ALA A 50 12.90 20.02 -0.77
N ALA A 51 12.52 19.00 0.01
CA ALA A 51 12.34 17.63 -0.46
C ALA A 51 11.22 17.55 -1.51
N TRP A 52 10.10 18.23 -1.30
CA TRP A 52 8.99 18.28 -2.23
C TRP A 52 9.38 18.95 -3.56
N VAL A 53 10.05 20.10 -3.49
CA VAL A 53 10.55 20.80 -4.70
C VAL A 53 11.58 19.94 -5.43
N SER A 54 12.53 19.33 -4.72
CA SER A 54 13.53 18.43 -5.32
C SER A 54 12.89 17.25 -6.00
N LEU A 55 11.87 16.64 -5.40
CA LEU A 55 11.10 15.56 -5.99
C LEU A 55 10.44 16.00 -7.30
N HIS A 56 9.72 17.13 -7.29
CA HIS A 56 8.92 17.58 -8.44
C HIS A 56 9.76 18.21 -9.55
N ALA A 57 10.80 18.95 -9.21
CA ALA A 57 11.60 19.68 -10.20
C ALA A 57 12.75 18.86 -10.79
N TRP A 58 13.25 17.87 -10.05
CA TRP A 58 14.47 17.17 -10.45
C TRP A 58 14.28 15.66 -10.64
N ILE A 59 13.53 14.98 -9.76
CA ILE A 59 13.35 13.53 -9.82
C ILE A 59 12.26 13.13 -10.81
N LEU A 60 11.08 13.75 -10.73
CA LEU A 60 9.94 13.40 -11.58
C LEU A 60 10.17 13.58 -13.08
N PRO A 61 10.84 14.63 -13.58
CA PRO A 61 11.12 14.78 -15.02
C PRO A 61 12.11 13.76 -15.58
N ARG A 62 12.91 13.13 -14.69
CA ARG A 62 13.98 12.19 -15.09
C ARG A 62 13.66 10.74 -14.76
N LEU A 63 12.40 10.42 -14.54
CA LEU A 63 11.99 9.05 -14.16
C LEU A 63 12.31 8.01 -15.23
N ASP A 64 12.29 8.37 -16.50
CA ASP A 64 12.72 7.46 -17.57
C ASP A 64 14.18 7.01 -17.45
N GLU A 65 15.07 7.85 -16.91
CA GLU A 65 16.46 7.48 -16.63
C GLU A 65 16.58 6.43 -15.53
N TRP A 66 15.57 6.33 -14.65
CA TRP A 66 15.50 5.37 -13.55
C TRP A 66 14.90 4.03 -13.95
N ARG A 67 14.24 3.97 -15.13
CA ARG A 67 13.62 2.74 -15.65
C ARG A 67 14.54 1.52 -15.56
N PRO A 68 15.81 1.54 -16.06
CA PRO A 68 16.68 0.36 -16.00
C PRO A 68 16.97 -0.09 -14.56
N ARG A 69 17.07 0.87 -13.63
CA ARG A 69 17.28 0.56 -12.20
C ARG A 69 16.06 -0.10 -11.59
N VAL A 70 14.85 0.38 -11.92
CA VAL A 70 13.58 -0.21 -11.47
C VAL A 70 13.42 -1.62 -12.04
N GLU A 71 13.74 -1.85 -13.31
CA GLU A 71 13.74 -3.18 -13.94
C GLU A 71 14.70 -4.15 -13.24
N VAL A 72 15.92 -3.73 -12.94
CA VAL A 72 16.91 -4.55 -12.22
C VAL A 72 16.42 -4.86 -10.80
N LEU A 73 15.85 -3.89 -10.08
CA LEU A 73 15.31 -4.10 -8.74
C LEU A 73 14.11 -5.04 -8.76
N ALA A 74 13.18 -4.84 -9.70
CA ALA A 74 12.01 -5.71 -9.89
C ALA A 74 12.43 -7.14 -10.27
N THR A 75 13.38 -7.28 -11.19
CA THR A 75 13.94 -8.58 -11.59
C THR A 75 14.57 -9.31 -10.40
N ARG A 76 15.32 -8.60 -9.55
CA ARG A 76 15.92 -9.19 -8.35
C ARG A 76 14.87 -9.59 -7.32
N ALA A 77 13.84 -8.75 -7.12
CA ALA A 77 12.78 -9.00 -6.15
C ALA A 77 11.88 -10.18 -6.57
N LEU A 78 11.59 -10.30 -7.86
CA LEU A 78 10.70 -11.34 -8.39
C LEU A 78 11.45 -12.60 -8.84
N GLY A 79 12.78 -12.55 -8.98
CA GLY A 79 13.59 -13.66 -9.48
C GLY A 79 13.40 -13.98 -10.97
N HIS A 80 12.65 -13.14 -11.69
CA HIS A 80 12.32 -13.30 -13.10
C HIS A 80 12.53 -11.99 -13.87
N PRO A 81 12.93 -12.04 -15.16
CA PRO A 81 13.17 -10.84 -15.96
C PRO A 81 11.91 -9.98 -16.07
N VAL A 82 12.02 -8.73 -15.63
CA VAL A 82 10.99 -7.70 -15.75
C VAL A 82 11.45 -6.66 -16.75
N GLN A 83 10.59 -6.32 -17.69
CA GLN A 83 10.79 -5.26 -18.67
C GLN A 83 9.69 -4.21 -18.49
N ILE A 84 10.05 -2.93 -18.54
CA ILE A 84 9.12 -1.80 -18.43
C ILE A 84 9.28 -0.97 -19.70
N GLY A 85 8.19 -0.79 -20.46
CA GLY A 85 8.21 0.01 -21.67
C GLY A 85 8.46 1.48 -21.39
N GLN A 86 7.60 2.09 -20.54
CA GLN A 86 7.69 3.50 -20.15
C GLN A 86 7.41 3.66 -18.65
N LEU A 87 8.11 4.61 -18.05
CA LEU A 87 7.89 5.02 -16.67
C LEU A 87 7.71 6.54 -16.63
N ALA A 88 6.52 7.00 -16.29
CA ALA A 88 6.19 8.41 -16.19
C ALA A 88 5.67 8.77 -14.80
N ALA A 89 5.95 9.99 -14.35
CA ALA A 89 5.25 10.55 -13.21
C ALA A 89 3.95 11.19 -13.69
N GLN A 90 2.88 10.92 -12.97
CA GLN A 90 1.62 11.62 -13.17
C GLN A 90 1.53 12.72 -12.12
N GLY A 91 1.77 13.95 -12.53
CA GLY A 91 1.69 15.13 -11.68
C GLY A 91 0.25 15.60 -11.53
N GLY A 92 -0.13 16.06 -10.35
CA GLY A 92 -1.44 16.69 -10.10
C GLY A 92 -1.95 16.57 -8.68
N GLY A 93 -1.29 15.81 -7.80
CA GLY A 93 -1.70 15.65 -6.42
C GLY A 93 -0.58 15.90 -5.42
N TRP A 94 -0.94 15.99 -4.13
CA TRP A 94 0.01 16.05 -3.02
C TRP A 94 0.91 14.82 -2.94
N LEU A 95 0.44 13.69 -3.48
CA LEU A 95 1.17 12.42 -3.50
C LEU A 95 1.63 12.15 -4.93
N PRO A 96 2.91 11.83 -5.14
CA PRO A 96 3.39 11.43 -6.45
C PRO A 96 2.72 10.12 -6.86
N SER A 97 2.15 10.11 -8.05
CA SER A 97 1.68 8.91 -8.71
C SER A 97 2.57 8.60 -9.91
N PHE A 98 2.77 7.31 -10.15
CA PHE A 98 3.58 6.80 -11.23
C PHE A 98 2.70 6.03 -12.20
N GLN A 99 2.98 6.20 -13.46
CA GLN A 99 2.37 5.42 -14.52
C GLN A 99 3.45 4.58 -15.21
N LEU A 100 3.27 3.27 -15.19
CA LEU A 100 4.10 2.34 -15.94
C LEU A 100 3.29 1.83 -17.13
N GLN A 101 3.94 1.73 -18.29
CA GLN A 101 3.33 1.19 -19.49
C GLN A 101 4.14 -0.02 -19.98
N ASP A 102 3.40 -1.01 -20.48
CA ASP A 102 3.95 -2.24 -21.04
C ASP A 102 4.94 -2.94 -20.09
N VAL A 103 4.49 -3.23 -18.88
CA VAL A 103 5.26 -4.05 -17.94
C VAL A 103 5.08 -5.52 -18.32
N VAL A 104 6.19 -6.20 -18.63
CA VAL A 104 6.21 -7.60 -19.02
C VAL A 104 7.08 -8.41 -18.08
N LEU A 105 6.52 -9.46 -17.50
CA LEU A 105 7.22 -10.46 -16.72
C LEU A 105 7.35 -11.74 -17.53
N ARG A 106 8.56 -12.27 -17.65
CA ARG A 106 8.83 -13.52 -18.37
C ARG A 106 9.11 -14.65 -17.41
N ASP A 107 8.64 -15.85 -17.77
CA ASP A 107 8.96 -17.07 -17.02
C ASP A 107 10.43 -17.51 -17.25
N ALA A 108 10.84 -18.58 -16.55
CA ALA A 108 12.18 -19.15 -16.70
C ALA A 108 12.48 -19.67 -18.12
N ALA A 109 11.46 -19.94 -18.92
CA ALA A 109 11.58 -20.34 -20.32
C ALA A 109 11.56 -19.13 -21.28
N GLY A 110 11.55 -17.90 -20.77
CA GLY A 110 11.51 -16.68 -21.56
C GLY A 110 10.13 -16.33 -22.14
N ARG A 111 9.09 -17.09 -21.82
CA ARG A 111 7.72 -16.81 -22.29
C ARG A 111 7.10 -15.68 -21.49
N GLU A 112 6.27 -14.88 -22.15
CA GLU A 112 5.49 -13.84 -21.49
C GLU A 112 4.43 -14.49 -20.57
N ALA A 113 4.58 -14.32 -19.28
CA ALA A 113 3.73 -14.93 -18.28
C ALA A 113 2.78 -13.92 -17.62
N LEU A 114 3.16 -12.65 -17.59
CA LEU A 114 2.34 -11.54 -17.14
C LEU A 114 2.64 -10.32 -18.01
N ARG A 115 1.59 -9.70 -18.52
CA ARG A 115 1.68 -8.41 -19.19
C ARG A 115 0.70 -7.42 -18.58
N LEU A 116 1.21 -6.25 -18.22
CA LEU A 116 0.46 -5.15 -17.65
C LEU A 116 0.59 -3.94 -18.58
N PRO A 117 -0.36 -3.73 -19.50
CA PRO A 117 -0.29 -2.62 -20.46
C PRO A 117 -0.27 -1.27 -19.78
N ARG A 118 -1.04 -1.09 -18.70
CA ARG A 118 -1.07 0.15 -17.92
C ARG A 118 -1.17 -0.14 -16.44
N VAL A 119 -0.25 0.43 -15.68
CA VAL A 119 -0.24 0.37 -14.22
C VAL A 119 -0.14 1.80 -13.69
N GLN A 120 -1.08 2.19 -12.83
CA GLN A 120 -1.04 3.46 -12.12
C GLN A 120 -0.84 3.16 -10.63
N ALA A 121 0.20 3.73 -10.05
CA ALA A 121 0.60 3.50 -8.68
C ALA A 121 0.66 4.83 -7.93
N ALA A 122 -0.20 5.02 -6.93
CA ALA A 122 -0.15 6.16 -6.03
C ALA A 122 0.59 5.77 -4.74
N LEU A 123 1.67 6.50 -4.41
CA LEU A 123 2.41 6.26 -3.17
C LEU A 123 1.58 6.66 -1.95
N SER A 124 1.74 5.94 -0.84
CA SER A 124 1.14 6.32 0.44
C SER A 124 2.08 7.21 1.26
N VAL A 125 1.53 8.17 2.03
CA VAL A 125 2.33 9.05 2.91
C VAL A 125 3.20 8.25 3.90
N PRO A 126 2.70 7.19 4.55
CA PRO A 126 3.53 6.35 5.43
C PRO A 126 4.71 5.69 4.73
N SER A 127 4.61 5.45 3.41
CA SER A 127 5.68 4.89 2.58
C SER A 127 6.89 5.80 2.49
N LEU A 128 6.65 7.10 2.36
CA LEU A 128 7.71 8.11 2.26
C LEU A 128 8.48 8.25 3.59
N LEU A 129 7.81 8.02 4.72
CA LEU A 129 8.40 8.14 6.05
C LEU A 129 9.08 6.84 6.52
N GLY A 130 8.63 5.67 6.03
CA GLY A 130 9.03 4.37 6.55
C GLY A 130 9.99 3.57 5.67
N LEU A 131 10.50 4.12 4.55
CA LEU A 131 11.36 3.42 3.56
C LEU A 131 10.76 2.08 3.06
N GLN A 132 9.45 1.88 3.19
CA GLN A 132 8.74 0.70 2.69
C GLN A 132 7.87 1.12 1.51
N LEU A 133 8.07 0.51 0.33
CA LEU A 133 7.24 0.77 -0.85
C LEU A 133 5.82 0.23 -0.63
N ARG A 134 4.94 1.08 -0.10
CA ARG A 134 3.50 0.80 0.03
C ARG A 134 2.73 1.77 -0.85
N PHE A 135 1.85 1.24 -1.66
CA PHE A 135 0.97 2.04 -2.50
C PHE A 135 -0.38 2.24 -1.79
N ALA A 136 -0.88 3.46 -1.86
CA ALA A 136 -2.24 3.78 -1.43
C ALA A 136 -3.25 3.15 -2.40
N GLN A 137 -2.93 3.17 -3.69
CA GLN A 137 -3.73 2.56 -4.74
C GLN A 137 -2.83 2.06 -5.86
N LEU A 138 -3.11 0.85 -6.33
CA LEU A 138 -2.51 0.25 -7.50
C LEU A 138 -3.64 -0.11 -8.48
N LEU A 139 -3.76 0.66 -9.55
CA LEU A 139 -4.71 0.41 -10.63
C LEU A 139 -3.98 -0.24 -11.80
N ILE A 140 -4.46 -1.40 -12.23
CA ILE A 140 -3.92 -2.17 -13.36
C ILE A 140 -5.04 -2.31 -14.39
N GLU A 141 -4.78 -1.85 -15.62
CA GLU A 141 -5.74 -1.93 -16.71
C GLU A 141 -5.27 -2.93 -17.76
N ASP A 142 -6.21 -3.73 -18.27
CA ASP A 142 -6.03 -4.70 -19.36
C ASP A 142 -4.94 -5.75 -19.09
N ALA A 143 -4.76 -6.14 -17.82
CA ALA A 143 -3.78 -7.14 -17.42
C ALA A 143 -3.97 -8.47 -18.17
N ARG A 144 -2.86 -9.07 -18.61
CA ARG A 144 -2.87 -10.42 -19.19
C ARG A 144 -2.04 -11.32 -18.31
N LEU A 145 -2.71 -12.32 -17.70
CA LEU A 145 -2.11 -13.22 -16.73
C LEU A 145 -2.19 -14.65 -17.22
N ASP A 146 -1.05 -15.33 -17.33
CA ASP A 146 -1.00 -16.76 -17.54
C ASP A 146 -0.89 -17.49 -16.20
N VAL A 147 -1.83 -18.41 -15.97
CA VAL A 147 -1.80 -19.34 -14.86
C VAL A 147 -1.61 -20.74 -15.44
N ARG A 148 -0.58 -21.43 -15.01
CA ARG A 148 -0.20 -22.73 -15.55
C ARG A 148 -0.01 -23.77 -14.44
N ARG A 149 -0.60 -24.92 -14.63
CA ARG A 149 -0.31 -26.11 -13.85
C ARG A 149 0.54 -27.05 -14.71
N ASP A 150 1.74 -27.36 -14.27
CA ASP A 150 2.63 -28.23 -15.02
C ASP A 150 2.27 -29.72 -14.84
N THR A 151 2.94 -30.60 -15.60
CA THR A 151 2.73 -32.04 -15.55
C THR A 151 3.03 -32.67 -14.18
N ALA A 152 3.86 -32.02 -13.35
CA ALA A 152 4.15 -32.41 -11.97
C ALA A 152 3.13 -31.86 -10.96
N GLY A 153 2.08 -31.15 -11.42
CA GLY A 153 1.05 -30.53 -10.58
C GLY A 153 1.46 -29.22 -9.92
N ARG A 154 2.61 -28.67 -10.25
CA ARG A 154 3.08 -27.39 -9.71
C ARG A 154 2.34 -26.24 -10.37
N LEU A 155 1.91 -25.30 -9.56
CA LEU A 155 1.14 -24.14 -10.02
C LEU A 155 2.04 -22.92 -10.22
N TYR A 156 1.90 -22.28 -11.38
CA TYR A 156 2.60 -21.05 -11.74
C TYR A 156 1.59 -19.96 -12.02
N VAL A 157 1.78 -18.79 -11.45
CA VAL A 157 0.94 -17.60 -11.67
C VAL A 157 1.86 -16.47 -12.12
N GLY A 158 1.65 -15.95 -13.32
CA GLY A 158 2.55 -14.96 -13.91
C GLY A 158 3.99 -15.43 -14.02
N GLY A 159 4.21 -16.75 -14.22
CA GLY A 159 5.53 -17.36 -14.27
C GLY A 159 6.14 -17.70 -12.90
N LEU A 160 5.56 -17.22 -11.80
CA LEU A 160 6.04 -17.47 -10.45
C LEU A 160 5.43 -18.76 -9.90
N GLN A 161 6.27 -19.68 -9.42
CA GLN A 161 5.80 -20.94 -8.82
C GLN A 161 5.17 -20.67 -7.45
N LEU A 162 3.88 -21.04 -7.29
CA LEU A 162 3.19 -20.98 -6.02
C LEU A 162 3.60 -22.14 -5.10
N GLY A 163 3.96 -21.81 -3.86
CA GLY A 163 4.28 -22.81 -2.85
C GLY A 163 5.68 -23.40 -2.94
N ALA A 164 6.54 -22.88 -3.79
CA ALA A 164 7.96 -23.24 -3.78
C ALA A 164 8.57 -22.81 -2.45
N GLN A 165 9.07 -23.79 -1.69
CA GLN A 165 9.86 -23.54 -0.46
C GLN A 165 11.31 -23.19 -0.82
N THR A 166 11.53 -22.43 -1.87
CA THR A 166 12.87 -21.93 -2.17
C THR A 166 13.15 -20.77 -1.22
N PRO A 167 14.28 -20.79 -0.49
CA PRO A 167 14.71 -19.67 0.33
C PRO A 167 15.30 -18.55 -0.53
N THR A 168 14.81 -18.37 -1.76
CA THR A 168 15.05 -17.15 -2.51
C THR A 168 14.26 -16.06 -1.79
N LEU A 169 14.97 -15.10 -1.28
CA LEU A 169 14.47 -13.86 -0.66
C LEU A 169 13.34 -13.26 -1.52
N GLY A 170 12.11 -13.74 -1.42
CA GLY A 170 11.06 -13.20 -2.25
C GLY A 170 9.67 -13.80 -2.16
N ALA A 171 9.49 -15.10 -2.06
CA ALA A 171 8.13 -15.66 -2.19
C ALA A 171 7.22 -15.32 -1.01
N HIS A 172 7.72 -15.32 0.21
CA HIS A 172 6.99 -14.83 1.37
C HIS A 172 6.87 -13.30 1.35
N ASP A 173 7.91 -12.60 0.88
CA ASP A 173 7.91 -11.15 0.76
C ASP A 173 6.94 -10.66 -0.30
N THR A 174 6.73 -11.39 -1.41
CA THR A 174 5.79 -11.01 -2.46
C THR A 174 4.34 -11.07 -1.99
N THR A 175 3.95 -12.13 -1.26
CA THR A 175 2.60 -12.25 -0.71
C THR A 175 2.37 -11.21 0.38
N ASP A 176 3.33 -11.03 1.28
CA ASP A 176 3.30 -10.00 2.30
C ASP A 176 3.23 -8.61 1.67
N TRP A 177 3.97 -8.38 0.58
CA TRP A 177 3.93 -7.12 -0.16
C TRP A 177 2.55 -6.87 -0.77
N VAL A 178 1.95 -7.84 -1.48
CA VAL A 178 0.61 -7.71 -2.09
C VAL A 178 -0.44 -7.34 -1.03
N PHE A 179 -0.46 -8.08 0.09
CA PHE A 179 -1.43 -7.84 1.17
C PHE A 179 -1.07 -6.66 2.08
N SER A 180 0.10 -6.06 1.94
CA SER A 180 0.46 -4.80 2.59
C SER A 180 -0.03 -3.57 1.82
N GLN A 181 -0.41 -3.72 0.53
CA GLN A 181 -0.97 -2.62 -0.25
C GLN A 181 -2.38 -2.29 0.23
N HIS A 182 -2.75 -1.01 0.24
CA HIS A 182 -4.07 -0.61 0.72
C HIS A 182 -5.18 -1.03 -0.25
N GLU A 183 -4.98 -0.77 -1.54
CA GLU A 183 -5.94 -1.14 -2.58
C GLU A 183 -5.24 -1.58 -3.86
N ILE A 184 -5.63 -2.74 -4.38
CA ILE A 184 -5.24 -3.20 -5.70
C ILE A 184 -6.51 -3.39 -6.52
N LEU A 185 -6.57 -2.74 -7.67
CA LEU A 185 -7.69 -2.78 -8.60
C LEU A 185 -7.20 -3.22 -9.97
N VAL A 186 -7.76 -4.32 -10.47
CA VAL A 186 -7.56 -4.76 -11.87
C VAL A 186 -8.85 -4.54 -12.63
N ARG A 187 -8.77 -3.95 -13.82
CA ARG A 187 -9.90 -3.71 -14.72
C ARG A 187 -9.62 -4.26 -16.11
N GLY A 188 -10.61 -4.92 -16.70
CA GLY A 188 -10.55 -5.41 -18.08
C GLY A 188 -9.49 -6.48 -18.31
N GLY A 189 -9.03 -7.16 -17.25
CA GLY A 189 -7.98 -8.17 -17.35
C GLY A 189 -8.45 -9.41 -18.11
N THR A 190 -7.48 -10.19 -18.60
CA THR A 190 -7.69 -11.54 -19.14
C THR A 190 -6.79 -12.52 -18.39
N MET A 191 -7.33 -13.68 -18.06
CA MET A 191 -6.57 -14.75 -17.40
C MET A 191 -6.67 -16.00 -18.26
N ARG A 192 -5.54 -16.61 -18.56
CA ARG A 192 -5.45 -17.87 -19.27
C ARG A 192 -4.98 -18.96 -18.32
N TRP A 193 -5.82 -19.97 -18.12
CA TRP A 193 -5.50 -21.17 -17.36
C TRP A 193 -5.05 -22.28 -18.29
N LEU A 194 -3.88 -22.85 -18.06
CA LEU A 194 -3.33 -23.98 -18.79
C LEU A 194 -3.06 -25.12 -17.81
N ASP A 195 -3.76 -26.24 -17.99
CA ASP A 195 -3.56 -27.46 -17.17
C ASP A 195 -2.84 -28.54 -18.00
N GLU A 196 -1.50 -28.51 -17.93
CA GLU A 196 -0.67 -29.50 -18.64
C GLU A 196 -0.78 -30.91 -18.01
N GLN A 197 -1.14 -30.99 -16.71
CA GLN A 197 -1.30 -32.27 -16.03
C GLN A 197 -2.50 -33.08 -16.57
N ARG A 198 -3.56 -32.36 -16.94
CA ARG A 198 -4.80 -32.99 -17.49
C ARG A 198 -4.85 -32.95 -19.01
N ALA A 199 -3.88 -32.36 -19.67
CA ALA A 199 -3.90 -32.06 -21.10
C ALA A 199 -5.24 -31.41 -21.54
N ALA A 200 -5.83 -30.59 -20.65
CA ALA A 200 -7.08 -29.91 -20.89
C ALA A 200 -6.88 -28.71 -21.83
N PRO A 201 -7.88 -28.36 -22.64
CA PRO A 201 -7.82 -27.13 -23.45
C PRO A 201 -7.66 -25.92 -22.55
N PRO A 202 -6.91 -24.89 -23.00
CA PRO A 202 -6.75 -23.68 -22.22
C PRO A 202 -8.09 -23.01 -21.93
N LEU A 203 -8.36 -22.69 -20.68
CA LEU A 203 -9.49 -21.88 -20.27
C LEU A 203 -9.08 -20.41 -20.24
N ALA A 204 -9.80 -19.56 -20.95
CA ALA A 204 -9.59 -18.12 -20.93
C ALA A 204 -10.75 -17.44 -20.19
N LEU A 205 -10.44 -16.69 -19.14
CA LEU A 205 -11.39 -15.78 -18.50
C LEU A 205 -11.19 -14.38 -19.07
N ALA A 206 -12.27 -13.78 -19.52
CA ALA A 206 -12.30 -12.43 -20.05
C ALA A 206 -12.91 -11.47 -19.03
N ASP A 207 -12.68 -10.17 -19.25
CA ASP A 207 -13.21 -9.08 -18.43
C ASP A 207 -13.04 -9.33 -16.92
N VAL A 208 -11.82 -9.74 -16.57
CA VAL A 208 -11.46 -9.98 -15.17
C VAL A 208 -11.36 -8.65 -14.45
N GLN A 209 -12.18 -8.49 -13.42
CA GLN A 209 -12.15 -7.36 -12.52
C GLN A 209 -11.81 -7.85 -11.12
N LEU A 210 -10.74 -7.36 -10.56
CA LEU A 210 -10.29 -7.71 -9.22
C LEU A 210 -10.20 -6.45 -8.37
N LEU A 211 -10.84 -6.47 -7.22
CA LEU A 211 -10.65 -5.50 -6.14
C LEU A 211 -10.11 -6.25 -4.92
N LEU A 212 -8.91 -5.90 -4.51
CA LEU A 212 -8.33 -6.32 -3.23
C LEU A 212 -8.14 -5.08 -2.38
N ARG A 213 -8.81 -5.02 -1.23
CA ARG A 213 -8.68 -3.93 -0.27
C ARG A 213 -8.18 -4.45 1.07
N ASN A 214 -7.12 -3.84 1.56
CA ASN A 214 -6.51 -4.21 2.84
C ASN A 214 -6.55 -3.02 3.80
N SER A 215 -7.13 -3.22 4.96
CA SER A 215 -7.21 -2.22 6.03
C SER A 215 -6.78 -2.85 7.35
N GLY A 216 -5.51 -2.69 7.69
CA GLY A 216 -4.91 -3.34 8.83
C GLY A 216 -4.99 -4.86 8.74
N ARG A 217 -5.88 -5.48 9.51
CA ARG A 217 -6.10 -6.93 9.52
C ARG A 217 -7.31 -7.38 8.72
N ARG A 218 -8.05 -6.46 8.13
CA ARG A 218 -9.20 -6.76 7.27
C ARG A 218 -8.74 -6.82 5.83
N HIS A 219 -9.16 -7.87 5.16
CA HIS A 219 -8.89 -8.13 3.76
C HIS A 219 -10.22 -8.38 3.06
N GLU A 220 -10.48 -7.61 2.02
CA GLU A 220 -11.69 -7.72 1.20
C GLU A 220 -11.26 -8.04 -0.22
N LEU A 221 -11.86 -9.05 -0.79
CA LEU A 221 -11.62 -9.50 -2.15
C LEU A 221 -12.93 -9.50 -2.92
N ARG A 222 -12.93 -8.93 -4.11
CA ARG A 222 -13.97 -9.13 -5.10
C ARG A 222 -13.33 -9.47 -6.44
N LEU A 223 -13.74 -10.56 -7.01
CA LEU A 223 -13.32 -11.03 -8.34
C LEU A 223 -14.55 -11.24 -9.19
N ASP A 224 -14.67 -10.54 -10.30
CA ASP A 224 -15.66 -10.75 -11.32
C ASP A 224 -14.95 -11.22 -12.60
N ALA A 225 -15.46 -12.22 -13.30
CA ALA A 225 -14.87 -12.71 -14.54
C ALA A 225 -15.92 -13.37 -15.44
N THR A 226 -15.66 -13.37 -16.74
CA THR A 226 -16.51 -13.99 -17.76
C THR A 226 -15.78 -15.18 -18.35
N PRO A 227 -16.27 -16.41 -18.15
CA PRO A 227 -15.74 -17.62 -18.78
C PRO A 227 -16.14 -17.68 -20.26
N PRO A 228 -15.57 -18.61 -21.06
CA PRO A 228 -16.08 -18.91 -22.39
C PRO A 228 -17.56 -19.32 -22.35
N PRO A 229 -18.34 -19.04 -23.39
CA PRO A 229 -19.80 -19.30 -23.43
C PRO A 229 -20.18 -20.74 -23.09
N ASP A 230 -19.34 -21.71 -23.47
CA ASP A 230 -19.56 -23.12 -23.20
C ASP A 230 -19.39 -23.52 -21.73
N TRP A 231 -18.86 -22.62 -20.90
CA TRP A 231 -18.54 -22.88 -19.49
C TRP A 231 -19.50 -22.19 -18.52
N GLY A 232 -20.34 -21.30 -19.01
CA GLY A 232 -21.36 -20.60 -18.25
C GLY A 232 -21.29 -19.07 -18.35
N ASP A 233 -22.08 -18.43 -17.50
CA ASP A 233 -22.21 -16.99 -17.46
C ASP A 233 -21.12 -16.32 -16.59
N ARG A 234 -21.09 -14.98 -16.62
CA ARG A 234 -20.26 -14.17 -15.74
C ARG A 234 -20.50 -14.54 -14.28
N PHE A 235 -19.44 -14.75 -13.54
CA PHE A 235 -19.49 -15.04 -12.11
C PHE A 235 -18.80 -13.97 -11.27
N ALA A 236 -19.16 -13.90 -10.00
CA ALA A 236 -18.54 -13.01 -9.03
C ALA A 236 -18.19 -13.78 -7.75
N ILE A 237 -16.98 -13.60 -7.26
CA ILE A 237 -16.52 -14.13 -5.97
C ILE A 237 -16.28 -12.97 -5.04
N VAL A 238 -16.91 -12.99 -3.87
CA VAL A 238 -16.72 -11.97 -2.83
C VAL A 238 -16.19 -12.64 -1.58
N GLY A 239 -15.07 -12.15 -1.07
CA GLY A 239 -14.42 -12.65 0.12
C GLY A 239 -14.16 -11.56 1.13
N GLN A 240 -14.37 -11.87 2.39
CA GLN A 240 -13.97 -11.03 3.51
C GLN A 240 -13.22 -11.87 4.52
N ALA A 241 -12.04 -11.41 4.91
CA ALA A 241 -11.21 -12.12 5.85
C ALA A 241 -10.57 -11.18 6.88
N ARG A 242 -10.20 -11.75 8.02
CA ARG A 242 -9.48 -11.06 9.07
C ARG A 242 -8.26 -11.88 9.47
N GLY A 243 -7.09 -11.26 9.38
CA GLY A 243 -5.83 -11.84 9.83
C GLY A 243 -5.75 -11.94 11.37
N ALA A 244 -4.94 -12.88 11.87
CA ALA A 244 -4.65 -13.03 13.29
C ALA A 244 -3.85 -11.84 13.85
N LEU A 245 -3.86 -11.65 15.17
CA LEU A 245 -3.31 -10.45 15.83
C LEU A 245 -1.81 -10.22 15.59
N LEU A 246 -1.04 -11.28 15.40
CA LEU A 246 0.42 -11.25 15.23
C LEU A 246 0.87 -11.96 13.93
N SER A 247 -0.04 -12.16 12.97
CA SER A 247 0.31 -12.74 11.68
C SER A 247 0.87 -11.67 10.73
N ARG A 248 1.72 -12.11 9.80
CA ARG A 248 2.17 -11.27 8.68
C ARG A 248 0.98 -10.98 7.75
N PRO A 249 0.99 -9.88 7.02
CA PRO A 249 -0.09 -9.53 6.09
C PRO A 249 -0.40 -10.65 5.08
N GLY A 250 0.62 -11.35 4.60
CA GLY A 250 0.49 -12.40 3.59
C GLY A 250 0.22 -13.81 4.13
N ASP A 251 0.03 -13.99 5.44
CA ASP A 251 -0.25 -15.31 6.05
C ASP A 251 -1.72 -15.67 5.92
N TRP A 252 -2.23 -15.71 4.69
CA TRP A 252 -3.64 -15.93 4.35
C TRP A 252 -4.18 -17.27 4.86
N ARG A 253 -3.33 -18.28 5.09
CA ARG A 253 -3.72 -19.58 5.64
C ARG A 253 -4.24 -19.51 7.07
N ARG A 254 -3.90 -18.45 7.79
CA ARG A 254 -4.36 -18.18 9.17
C ARG A 254 -5.52 -17.20 9.23
N TRP A 255 -6.03 -16.75 8.11
CA TRP A 255 -7.16 -15.85 8.09
C TRP A 255 -8.45 -16.59 8.39
N LYS A 256 -9.37 -15.89 9.05
CA LYS A 256 -10.74 -16.32 9.25
C LYS A 256 -11.65 -15.41 8.44
N GLY A 257 -12.54 -15.99 7.65
CA GLY A 257 -13.39 -15.20 6.77
C GLY A 257 -14.48 -16.01 6.11
N THR A 258 -15.23 -15.34 5.25
CA THR A 258 -16.31 -15.89 4.43
C THR A 258 -16.00 -15.66 2.96
N LEU A 259 -16.37 -16.62 2.14
CA LEU A 259 -16.29 -16.53 0.69
C LEU A 259 -17.67 -16.86 0.14
N HIS A 260 -18.16 -16.05 -0.79
CA HIS A 260 -19.42 -16.23 -1.50
C HIS A 260 -19.11 -16.20 -3.01
N ALA A 261 -19.74 -17.09 -3.75
CA ALA A 261 -19.62 -17.21 -5.21
C ALA A 261 -21.00 -17.23 -5.82
#